data_d3e9d5be975655d9fb647801710ee577
#
_entry.id   d3e9d5be975655d9fb647801710ee577
#
_cell.length_a   1.000
_cell.length_b   1.000
_cell.length_c   1.000
_cell.angle_alpha   90.00
_cell.angle_beta   90.00
_cell.angle_gamma   90.00
#
_symmetry.space_group_name_H-M   'P 1'
#
loop_
_entity.id
_entity.type
_entity.pdbx_description
1 polymer ?
#
loop_
_entity_poly.entity_id
_entity_poly.type
_entity_poly.pdbx_seq_one_letter_code
_entity_poly.pdbx_strand_id
1 'polypeptide(L)'
;DLRTVLSRFRTTFWESDHPTRCEKHLSSIDKGAACKRLNMFLKWMVRSDSRGVDFGLWRTIPPSALYLPLDVHTGNTGRALGLLTRRQNDWKAVEEITGSLRRLDPDDPVRYDFALFGVGVNRSSDELPPTGAKIR
;
A
#
# COMPACT_ATOMS: atom_id res chain seq x y z
N ASP A 1 -5.45 2.26 15.38
CA ASP A 1 -5.04 1.42 14.26
C ASP A 1 -5.71 1.89 12.97
N LEU A 2 -4.90 2.19 11.95
CA LEU A 2 -5.37 2.75 10.67
C LEU A 2 -6.33 1.80 9.92
N ARG A 3 -6.17 0.49 10.07
CA ARG A 3 -7.10 -0.49 9.52
C ARG A 3 -8.52 -0.28 10.01
N THR A 4 -8.69 -0.10 11.31
CA THR A 4 -9.99 0.18 11.94
C THR A 4 -10.58 1.49 11.44
N VAL A 5 -9.74 2.52 11.24
CA VAL A 5 -10.17 3.81 10.69
C VAL A 5 -10.68 3.65 9.26
N LEU A 6 -9.98 2.88 8.42
CA LEU A 6 -10.39 2.63 7.03
C LEU A 6 -11.71 1.83 6.95
N SER A 7 -11.90 0.84 7.82
CA SER A 7 -13.15 0.09 7.90
C SER A 7 -14.32 1.01 8.29
N ARG A 8 -14.16 1.83 9.34
CA ARG A 8 -15.18 2.79 9.77
C ARG A 8 -15.46 3.85 8.70
N PHE A 9 -14.40 4.40 8.08
CA PHE A 9 -14.57 5.36 6.99
C PHE A 9 -15.44 4.79 5.87
N ARG A 10 -15.18 3.55 5.44
CA ARG A 10 -15.99 2.91 4.40
C ARG A 10 -17.45 2.74 4.83
N THR A 11 -17.69 2.30 6.06
CA THR A 11 -19.04 2.13 6.60
C THR A 11 -19.79 3.47 6.57
N THR A 12 -19.20 4.51 7.14
CA THR A 12 -19.83 5.85 7.18
C THR A 12 -20.02 6.43 5.77
N PHE A 13 -19.06 6.22 4.86
CA PHE A 13 -19.16 6.70 3.49
C PHE A 13 -20.37 6.12 2.74
N TRP A 14 -20.72 4.85 3.05
CA TRP A 14 -21.85 4.15 2.42
C TRP A 14 -23.17 4.19 3.23
N GLU A 15 -23.27 5.02 4.27
CA GLU A 15 -24.53 5.24 5.01
C GLU A 15 -25.57 5.96 4.15
N SER A 16 -25.15 6.77 3.18
CA SER A 16 -26.05 7.44 2.23
C SER A 16 -26.51 6.47 1.15
N ASP A 17 -27.73 6.67 0.68
CA ASP A 17 -28.31 5.86 -0.41
C ASP A 17 -27.46 5.98 -1.69
N HIS A 18 -27.08 4.84 -2.27
CA HIS A 18 -26.17 4.78 -3.41
C HIS A 18 -26.40 3.52 -4.25
N PRO A 19 -26.09 3.54 -5.56
CA PRO A 19 -26.11 2.35 -6.38
C PRO A 19 -25.02 1.36 -5.94
N THR A 20 -25.37 0.09 -5.70
CA THR A 20 -24.43 -0.98 -5.28
C THR A 20 -23.20 -1.10 -6.18
N ARG A 21 -23.33 -0.80 -7.48
CA ARG A 21 -22.22 -0.80 -8.43
C ARG A 21 -21.08 0.18 -8.07
N CYS A 22 -21.37 1.20 -7.27
CA CYS A 22 -20.36 2.20 -6.86
C CYS A 22 -19.42 1.65 -5.78
N GLU A 23 -19.84 0.64 -5.02
CA GLU A 23 -19.06 0.08 -3.90
C GLU A 23 -17.69 -0.49 -4.32
N LYS A 24 -17.57 -0.96 -5.58
CA LYS A 24 -16.30 -1.42 -6.14
C LYS A 24 -15.19 -0.36 -6.16
N HIS A 25 -15.56 0.92 -6.14
CA HIS A 25 -14.58 2.02 -6.15
C HIS A 25 -13.97 2.30 -4.78
N LEU A 26 -14.66 1.87 -3.71
CA LEU A 26 -14.17 1.93 -2.35
C LEU A 26 -14.16 0.51 -1.76
N SER A 27 -13.08 -0.21 -2.00
CA SER A 27 -12.92 -1.61 -1.64
C SER A 27 -13.02 -1.83 -0.13
N SER A 28 -13.52 -3.00 0.29
CA SER A 28 -13.68 -3.35 1.69
C SER A 28 -12.45 -4.04 2.25
N ILE A 29 -11.84 -3.43 3.25
CA ILE A 29 -10.75 -4.02 4.03
C ILE A 29 -11.23 -5.25 4.82
N ASP A 30 -12.48 -5.23 5.30
CA ASP A 30 -13.08 -6.32 6.08
C ASP A 30 -13.31 -7.58 5.22
N LYS A 31 -13.49 -7.38 3.92
CA LYS A 31 -13.53 -8.46 2.92
C LYS A 31 -12.14 -8.87 2.41
N GLY A 32 -11.08 -8.33 3.01
CA GLY A 32 -9.70 -8.66 2.67
C GLY A 32 -9.12 -7.94 1.45
N ALA A 33 -9.79 -6.93 0.91
CA ALA A 33 -9.25 -6.18 -0.23
C ALA A 33 -8.01 -5.37 0.15
N ALA A 34 -7.03 -5.27 -0.76
CA ALA A 34 -5.79 -4.51 -0.55
C ALA A 34 -5.99 -2.98 -0.41
N CYS A 35 -7.15 -2.47 -0.77
CA CYS A 35 -7.55 -1.07 -0.63
C CYS A 35 -6.52 -0.07 -1.19
N LYS A 36 -5.92 -0.38 -2.35
CA LYS A 36 -4.85 0.43 -2.96
C LYS A 36 -5.20 1.92 -3.02
N ARG A 37 -6.41 2.25 -3.50
CA ARG A 37 -6.82 3.66 -3.67
C ARG A 37 -6.89 4.42 -2.35
N LEU A 38 -7.39 3.78 -1.28
CA LEU A 38 -7.43 4.38 0.04
C LEU A 38 -6.02 4.58 0.61
N ASN A 39 -5.16 3.57 0.49
CA ASN A 39 -3.78 3.67 0.95
C ASN A 39 -3.00 4.74 0.15
N MET A 40 -3.25 4.86 -1.16
CA MET A 40 -2.67 5.90 -1.99
C MET A 40 -3.15 7.30 -1.57
N PHE A 41 -4.44 7.46 -1.34
CA PHE A 41 -5.02 8.72 -0.86
C PHE A 41 -4.40 9.13 0.49
N LEU A 42 -4.33 8.20 1.45
CA LEU A 42 -3.72 8.46 2.74
C LEU A 42 -2.23 8.84 2.61
N LYS A 43 -1.50 8.16 1.74
CA LYS A 43 -0.11 8.49 1.44
C LYS A 43 0.02 9.94 0.98
N TRP A 44 -0.79 10.37 0.02
CA TRP A 44 -0.78 11.75 -0.47
C TRP A 44 -1.13 12.77 0.60
N MET A 45 -2.11 12.46 1.46
CA MET A 45 -2.58 13.40 2.47
C MET A 45 -1.66 13.52 3.67
N VAL A 46 -0.97 12.45 4.05
CA VAL A 46 -0.16 12.36 5.28
C VAL A 46 1.33 12.63 5.03
N ARG A 47 1.91 12.00 4.00
CA ARG A 47 3.33 12.23 3.68
C ARG A 47 3.53 13.58 3.01
N SER A 48 4.67 14.19 3.28
CA SER A 48 5.14 15.33 2.48
C SER A 48 6.52 15.01 1.94
N ASP A 49 6.77 15.40 0.71
CA ASP A 49 8.08 15.33 0.10
C ASP A 49 8.43 16.62 -0.67
N SER A 50 9.71 16.79 -0.99
CA SER A 50 10.18 17.95 -1.74
C SER A 50 9.89 17.88 -3.26
N ARG A 51 9.27 16.79 -3.73
CA ARG A 51 8.99 16.52 -5.15
C ARG A 51 7.58 16.94 -5.56
N GLY A 52 6.74 17.35 -4.59
CA GLY A 52 5.37 17.82 -4.84
C GLY A 52 4.37 16.70 -5.20
N VAL A 53 4.69 15.45 -4.87
CA VAL A 53 3.82 14.30 -5.11
C VAL A 53 2.92 14.02 -3.92
N ASP A 54 3.49 14.06 -2.72
CA ASP A 54 2.79 13.89 -1.46
C ASP A 54 2.53 15.29 -0.84
N PHE A 55 1.28 15.57 -0.47
CA PHE A 55 0.84 16.92 -0.10
C PHE A 55 1.07 17.27 1.37
N GLY A 56 1.06 16.27 2.28
CA GLY A 56 1.31 16.44 3.70
C GLY A 56 0.32 17.36 4.42
N LEU A 57 -0.95 17.31 4.03
CA LEU A 57 -2.00 18.15 4.59
C LEU A 57 -2.48 17.67 5.96
N TRP A 58 -2.42 16.36 6.22
CA TRP A 58 -2.86 15.75 7.46
C TRP A 58 -1.68 15.45 8.38
N ARG A 59 -1.54 16.21 9.43
CA ARG A 59 -0.39 16.15 10.35
C ARG A 59 -0.64 15.35 11.63
N THR A 60 -1.88 14.89 11.85
CA THR A 60 -2.26 14.11 13.04
C THR A 60 -2.00 12.62 12.89
N ILE A 61 -1.79 12.15 11.68
CA ILE A 61 -1.45 10.76 11.37
C ILE A 61 0.04 10.71 11.04
N PRO A 62 0.86 9.93 11.77
CA PRO A 62 2.27 9.80 11.43
C PRO A 62 2.46 8.92 10.18
N PRO A 63 3.47 9.16 9.34
CA PRO A 63 3.77 8.31 8.18
C PRO A 63 4.02 6.84 8.54
N SER A 64 4.54 6.58 9.75
CA SER A 64 4.75 5.23 10.28
C SER A 64 3.48 4.38 10.38
N ALA A 65 2.30 5.03 10.47
CA ALA A 65 1.01 4.35 10.54
C ALA A 65 0.48 3.89 9.17
N LEU A 66 1.05 4.41 8.08
CA LEU A 66 0.57 4.14 6.72
C LEU A 66 0.84 2.71 6.27
N TYR A 67 0.02 2.26 5.33
CA TYR A 67 0.18 1.00 4.61
C TYR A 67 0.53 1.25 3.15
N LEU A 68 1.37 0.38 2.59
CA LEU A 68 1.81 0.47 1.20
C LEU A 68 0.63 0.33 0.23
N PRO A 69 0.47 1.24 -0.75
CA PRO A 69 -0.50 1.07 -1.84
C PRO A 69 -0.12 -0.10 -2.74
N LEU A 70 -0.57 -1.30 -2.40
CA LEU A 70 -0.19 -2.53 -3.09
C LEU A 70 -0.95 -2.71 -4.41
N ASP A 71 -0.22 -2.84 -5.51
CA ASP A 71 -0.73 -3.27 -6.81
C ASP A 71 0.08 -4.45 -7.38
N VAL A 72 -0.20 -4.82 -8.63
CA VAL A 72 0.48 -5.93 -9.31
C VAL A 72 1.98 -5.67 -9.44
N HIS A 73 2.39 -4.47 -9.86
CA HIS A 73 3.79 -4.12 -10.08
C HIS A 73 4.57 -4.09 -8.76
N THR A 74 4.04 -3.39 -7.76
CA THR A 74 4.63 -3.32 -6.43
C THR A 74 4.69 -4.70 -5.77
N GLY A 75 3.63 -5.50 -5.92
CA GLY A 75 3.58 -6.87 -5.39
C GLY A 75 4.62 -7.80 -6.04
N ASN A 76 4.78 -7.73 -7.35
CA ASN A 76 5.77 -8.53 -8.07
C ASN A 76 7.20 -8.13 -7.67
N THR A 77 7.48 -6.84 -7.61
CA THR A 77 8.78 -6.32 -7.13
C THR A 77 9.04 -6.74 -5.68
N GLY A 78 8.05 -6.60 -4.81
CA GLY A 78 8.16 -7.01 -3.41
C GLY A 78 8.49 -8.50 -3.24
N ARG A 79 7.88 -9.36 -4.06
CA ARG A 79 8.17 -10.82 -4.07
C ARG A 79 9.58 -11.11 -4.57
N ALA A 80 9.99 -10.46 -5.65
CA ALA A 80 11.34 -10.63 -6.20
C ALA A 80 12.43 -10.19 -5.21
N LEU A 81 12.17 -9.16 -4.42
CA LEU A 81 13.09 -8.67 -3.38
C LEU A 81 12.96 -9.42 -2.04
N GLY A 82 12.07 -10.40 -1.92
CA GLY A 82 11.85 -11.13 -0.66
C GLY A 82 11.14 -10.34 0.43
N LEU A 83 10.52 -9.21 0.10
CA LEU A 83 9.74 -8.38 1.02
C LEU A 83 8.31 -8.90 1.21
N LEU A 84 7.84 -9.72 0.27
CA LEU A 84 6.50 -10.30 0.24
C LEU A 84 6.58 -11.76 -0.20
N THR A 85 5.98 -12.66 0.57
CA THR A 85 5.91 -14.10 0.22
C THR A 85 4.52 -14.49 -0.28
N ARG A 86 3.49 -13.80 0.20
CA ARG A 86 2.10 -14.07 -0.15
C ARG A 86 1.83 -13.85 -1.64
N ARG A 87 1.20 -14.84 -2.29
CA ARG A 87 0.92 -14.78 -3.74
C ARG A 87 -0.21 -13.83 -4.11
N GLN A 88 -1.24 -13.73 -3.26
CA GLN A 88 -2.40 -12.87 -3.50
C GLN A 88 -2.11 -11.43 -3.07
N ASN A 89 -2.60 -10.45 -3.85
CA ASN A 89 -2.54 -9.05 -3.49
C ASN A 89 -3.81 -8.66 -2.72
N ASP A 90 -3.92 -9.13 -1.49
CA ASP A 90 -5.01 -8.84 -0.56
C ASP A 90 -4.49 -8.04 0.65
N TRP A 91 -5.35 -7.80 1.65
CA TRP A 91 -4.96 -7.03 2.82
C TRP A 91 -3.81 -7.69 3.61
N LYS A 92 -3.78 -9.01 3.70
CA LYS A 92 -2.67 -9.72 4.38
C LYS A 92 -1.34 -9.48 3.66
N ALA A 93 -1.35 -9.40 2.33
CA ALA A 93 -0.16 -9.04 1.57
C ALA A 93 0.27 -7.59 1.84
N VAL A 94 -0.69 -6.65 1.98
CA VAL A 94 -0.40 -5.26 2.37
C VAL A 94 0.27 -5.21 3.74
N GLU A 95 -0.26 -5.95 4.72
CA GLU A 95 0.33 -6.03 6.07
C GLU A 95 1.75 -6.61 6.04
N GLU A 96 1.95 -7.70 5.29
CA GLU A 96 3.25 -8.39 5.19
C GLU A 96 4.32 -7.49 4.56
N ILE A 97 4.06 -6.92 3.39
CA ILE A 97 5.03 -6.06 2.71
C ILE A 97 5.31 -4.79 3.51
N THR A 98 4.27 -4.16 4.07
CA THR A 98 4.44 -2.97 4.91
C THR A 98 5.24 -3.29 6.17
N GLY A 99 5.01 -4.45 6.78
CA GLY A 99 5.81 -4.94 7.90
C GLY A 99 7.29 -5.13 7.54
N SER A 100 7.57 -5.62 6.33
CA SER A 100 8.95 -5.73 5.81
C SER A 100 9.60 -4.35 5.62
N LEU A 101 8.85 -3.40 5.08
CA LEU A 101 9.33 -2.02 4.88
C LEU A 101 9.53 -1.27 6.21
N ARG A 102 8.68 -1.52 7.23
CA ARG A 102 8.87 -0.96 8.58
C ARG A 102 10.16 -1.44 9.26
N ARG A 103 10.68 -2.60 8.90
CA ARG A 103 12.01 -3.05 9.39
C ARG A 103 13.16 -2.27 8.75
N LEU A 104 12.95 -1.72 7.56
CA LEU A 104 13.94 -0.89 6.85
C LEU A 104 13.85 0.57 7.28
N ASP A 105 12.63 1.09 7.41
CA ASP A 105 12.35 2.45 7.87
C ASP A 105 11.06 2.42 8.72
N PRO A 106 11.19 2.41 10.06
CA PRO A 106 10.04 2.37 10.95
C PRO A 106 9.23 3.66 10.96
N ASP A 107 9.84 4.80 10.61
CA ASP A 107 9.18 6.11 10.65
C ASP A 107 8.41 6.41 9.38
N ASP A 108 8.85 5.89 8.22
CA ASP A 108 8.22 6.15 6.92
C ASP A 108 8.30 4.94 5.97
N PRO A 109 7.62 3.84 6.27
CA PRO A 109 7.69 2.61 5.48
C PRO A 109 7.22 2.78 4.02
N VAL A 110 6.30 3.71 3.78
CA VAL A 110 5.73 3.91 2.43
C VAL A 110 6.55 4.82 1.53
N ARG A 111 7.67 5.35 2.01
CA ARG A 111 8.62 6.11 1.18
C ARG A 111 9.17 5.31 -0.01
N TYR A 112 9.18 3.99 0.11
CA TYR A 112 9.66 3.07 -0.91
C TYR A 112 8.67 2.79 -2.05
N ASP A 113 7.43 3.30 -1.97
CA ASP A 113 6.35 3.03 -2.92
C ASP A 113 6.77 3.29 -4.37
N PHE A 114 7.29 4.48 -4.67
CA PHE A 114 7.73 4.82 -6.03
C PHE A 114 8.89 3.98 -6.52
N ALA A 115 9.83 3.62 -5.65
CA ALA A 115 10.96 2.79 -6.02
C ALA A 115 10.49 1.37 -6.40
N LEU A 116 9.60 0.78 -5.60
CA LEU A 116 9.03 -0.54 -5.87
C LEU A 116 8.18 -0.54 -7.14
N PHE A 117 7.35 0.47 -7.33
CA PHE A 117 6.53 0.62 -8.52
C PHE A 117 7.38 0.84 -9.77
N GLY A 118 8.33 1.77 -9.73
CA GLY A 118 9.21 2.10 -10.85
C GLY A 118 10.06 0.92 -11.31
N VAL A 119 10.58 0.15 -10.39
CA VAL A 119 11.29 -1.10 -10.70
C VAL A 119 10.35 -2.09 -11.38
N GLY A 120 9.12 -2.24 -10.90
CA GLY A 120 8.15 -3.19 -11.45
C GLY A 120 7.65 -2.83 -12.85
N VAL A 121 7.57 -1.53 -13.16
CA VAL A 121 7.13 -1.05 -14.49
C VAL A 121 8.26 -1.06 -15.51
N ASN A 122 9.48 -0.73 -15.09
CA ASN A 122 10.62 -0.56 -16.01
C ASN A 122 11.42 -1.84 -16.27
N ARG A 123 11.16 -2.92 -15.56
CA ARG A 123 11.81 -4.20 -15.80
C ARG A 123 10.97 -5.07 -16.72
N SER A 124 11.55 -5.49 -17.84
CA SER A 124 11.12 -6.70 -18.53
C SER A 124 11.28 -7.90 -17.58
N SER A 125 10.43 -8.90 -17.71
CA SER A 125 10.34 -10.09 -16.84
C SER A 125 11.66 -10.88 -16.65
N ASP A 126 12.67 -10.62 -17.45
CA ASP A 126 13.93 -11.34 -17.49
C ASP A 126 15.03 -10.75 -16.55
N GLU A 127 14.79 -9.57 -15.95
CA GLU A 127 15.78 -8.87 -15.13
C GLU A 127 15.55 -8.98 -13.61
N LEU A 128 14.51 -9.65 -13.16
CA LEU A 128 14.27 -9.88 -11.74
C LEU A 128 15.16 -11.02 -11.23
N PRO A 129 15.86 -10.85 -10.10
CA PRO A 129 16.62 -11.94 -9.50
C PRO A 129 15.69 -13.12 -9.18
N PRO A 130 16.16 -14.36 -9.25
CA PRO A 130 15.35 -15.53 -8.93
C PRO A 130 14.77 -15.41 -7.52
N THR A 131 13.49 -15.75 -7.40
CA THR A 131 12.73 -15.71 -6.15
C THR A 131 13.46 -16.50 -5.07
N GLY A 132 14.02 -15.84 -4.06
CA GLY A 132 14.73 -16.51 -2.97
C GLY A 132 16.06 -15.88 -2.54
N ALA A 133 16.54 -14.84 -3.17
CA ALA A 133 17.71 -14.10 -2.68
C ALA A 133 17.35 -13.43 -1.34
N LYS A 134 17.82 -14.03 -0.24
CA LYS A 134 17.73 -13.40 1.10
C LYS A 134 18.61 -12.14 1.09
N ILE A 135 17.99 -11.00 1.32
CA ILE A 135 18.71 -9.77 1.66
C ILE A 135 19.36 -10.03 3.03
N ARG A 136 20.67 -10.03 3.06
CA ARG A 136 21.45 -10.10 4.31
C ARG A 136 21.44 -8.73 4.99
#